data_328064c7d12f54be5ae2c28db170c1ba
#
_entry.id   328064c7d12f54be5ae2c28db170c1ba
#
_cell.length_a   1.000
_cell.length_b   1.000
_cell.length_c   1.000
_cell.angle_alpha   90.00
_cell.angle_beta   90.00
_cell.angle_gamma   90.00
#
_symmetry.space_group_name_H-M   'P 1'
#
loop_
_entity.id
_entity.type
_entity.pdbx_description
1 polymer ?
#
loop_
_entity_poly.entity_id
_entity_poly.type
_entity_poly.pdbx_seq_one_letter_code
_entity_poly.pdbx_strand_id
1 'polypeptide(L)'
;MPTDQPDTVRALIADLVQAGGRLTRLARRASGDATTAATWRTLSVLQSSGPTRLGELAQASGVAQPTMTKIVAGLVERGEVERVADEADHRVSLIALTDAGDAVLNQWRARIAEALVPAFDDLTPGQIDTIRSALELIRPRIARGHQELTAPIRKVID
;
A
#
# COMPACT_ATOMS: atom_id res chain seq x y z
N MET A 1 -18.55 16.03 -30.71
CA MET A 1 -18.75 16.38 -29.32
C MET A 1 -17.51 15.94 -28.57
N PRO A 2 -16.70 16.83 -27.95
CA PRO A 2 -15.62 16.38 -27.08
C PRO A 2 -16.28 15.76 -25.86
N THR A 3 -16.11 14.45 -25.69
CA THR A 3 -16.45 13.74 -24.45
C THR A 3 -15.73 14.45 -23.32
N ASP A 4 -16.46 14.89 -22.30
CA ASP A 4 -15.90 15.64 -21.19
C ASP A 4 -14.80 14.80 -20.51
N GLN A 5 -13.54 15.10 -20.82
CA GLN A 5 -12.36 14.37 -20.36
C GLN A 5 -12.34 14.19 -18.83
N PRO A 6 -12.77 15.17 -18.00
CA PRO A 6 -12.89 15.02 -16.57
C PRO A 6 -13.88 13.92 -16.15
N ASP A 7 -15.02 13.78 -16.83
CA ASP A 7 -16.01 12.75 -16.49
C ASP A 7 -15.54 11.36 -16.89
N THR A 8 -14.83 11.24 -18.02
CA THR A 8 -14.20 9.98 -18.44
C THR A 8 -13.12 9.54 -17.43
N VAL A 9 -12.28 10.47 -16.96
CA VAL A 9 -11.26 10.17 -15.93
C VAL A 9 -11.91 9.77 -14.61
N ARG A 10 -12.99 10.45 -14.20
CA ARG A 10 -13.74 10.12 -12.98
C ARG A 10 -14.30 8.71 -13.03
N ALA A 11 -14.93 8.34 -14.13
CA ALA A 11 -15.48 7.00 -14.35
C ALA A 11 -14.37 5.94 -14.31
N LEU A 12 -13.26 6.16 -15.01
CA LEU A 12 -12.10 5.25 -14.99
C LEU A 12 -11.54 5.04 -13.58
N ILE A 13 -11.39 6.12 -12.79
CA ILE A 13 -10.89 6.02 -11.41
C ILE A 13 -11.86 5.21 -10.54
N ALA A 14 -13.18 5.42 -10.69
CA ALA A 14 -14.18 4.65 -9.96
C ALA A 14 -14.09 3.15 -10.28
N ASP A 15 -13.93 2.79 -11.56
CA ASP A 15 -13.78 1.41 -12.00
C ASP A 15 -12.47 0.78 -11.47
N LEU A 16 -11.36 1.52 -11.49
CA LEU A 16 -10.09 1.07 -10.94
C LEU A 16 -10.17 0.80 -9.43
N VAL A 17 -10.82 1.69 -8.67
CA VAL A 17 -11.03 1.50 -7.22
C VAL A 17 -11.88 0.27 -6.96
N GLN A 18 -12.96 0.09 -7.73
CA GLN A 18 -13.84 -1.07 -7.60
C GLN A 18 -13.11 -2.38 -7.95
N ALA A 19 -12.41 -2.42 -9.08
CA ALA A 19 -11.65 -3.59 -9.52
C ALA A 19 -10.54 -3.95 -8.52
N GLY A 20 -9.76 -2.97 -8.06
CA GLY A 20 -8.72 -3.15 -7.05
C GLY A 20 -9.27 -3.70 -5.74
N GLY A 21 -10.43 -3.20 -5.28
CA GLY A 21 -11.10 -3.70 -4.09
C GLY A 21 -11.58 -5.16 -4.24
N ARG A 22 -12.07 -5.54 -5.42
CA ARG A 22 -12.46 -6.94 -5.72
C ARG A 22 -11.24 -7.85 -5.77
N LEU A 23 -10.17 -7.43 -6.44
CA LEU A 23 -8.91 -8.17 -6.52
C LEU A 23 -8.31 -8.40 -5.13
N THR A 24 -8.27 -7.37 -4.28
CA THR A 24 -7.79 -7.48 -2.90
C THR A 24 -8.60 -8.49 -2.07
N ARG A 25 -9.94 -8.51 -2.24
CA ARG A 25 -10.80 -9.50 -1.56
C ARG A 25 -10.55 -10.92 -2.05
N LEU A 26 -10.38 -11.08 -3.38
CA LEU A 26 -10.06 -12.39 -3.98
C LEU A 26 -8.70 -12.89 -3.47
N ALA A 27 -7.68 -12.04 -3.49
CA ALA A 27 -6.34 -12.32 -2.98
C ALA A 27 -6.37 -12.81 -1.52
N ARG A 28 -7.14 -12.12 -0.67
CA ARG A 28 -7.29 -12.50 0.73
C ARG A 28 -7.95 -13.87 0.94
N ARG A 29 -8.92 -14.21 0.09
CA ARG A 29 -9.57 -15.53 0.14
C ARG A 29 -8.64 -16.64 -0.35
N ALA A 30 -7.86 -16.35 -1.38
CA ALA A 30 -6.94 -17.32 -1.99
C ALA A 30 -5.71 -17.59 -1.12
N SER A 31 -5.20 -16.57 -0.39
CA SER A 31 -3.98 -16.73 0.40
C SER A 31 -4.14 -17.55 1.67
N GLY A 32 -5.36 -17.71 2.20
CA GLY A 32 -5.60 -18.39 3.48
C GLY A 32 -4.83 -17.81 4.69
N ASP A 33 -4.25 -16.62 4.54
CA ASP A 33 -3.33 -16.03 5.50
C ASP A 33 -4.09 -15.48 6.71
N ALA A 34 -3.69 -15.91 7.91
CA ALA A 34 -4.23 -15.42 9.18
C ALA A 34 -3.76 -13.99 9.51
N THR A 35 -2.74 -13.50 8.83
CA THR A 35 -2.22 -12.14 9.02
C THR A 35 -3.24 -11.10 8.55
N THR A 36 -3.48 -10.09 9.36
CA THR A 36 -4.51 -9.11 9.05
C THR A 36 -4.15 -8.25 7.83
N ALA A 37 -5.17 -7.85 7.07
CA ALA A 37 -4.98 -6.90 5.96
C ALA A 37 -4.33 -5.58 6.41
N ALA A 38 -4.52 -5.19 7.67
CA ALA A 38 -3.89 -4.02 8.26
C ALA A 38 -2.37 -4.19 8.39
N THR A 39 -1.89 -5.36 8.80
CA THR A 39 -0.46 -5.68 8.91
C THR A 39 0.23 -5.58 7.55
N TRP A 40 -0.33 -6.21 6.52
CA TRP A 40 0.22 -6.15 5.17
C TRP A 40 0.22 -4.72 4.59
N ARG A 41 -0.83 -3.96 4.89
CA ARG A 41 -0.91 -2.55 4.49
C ARG A 41 0.16 -1.72 5.20
N THR A 42 0.39 -1.96 6.49
CA THR A 42 1.44 -1.30 7.28
C THR A 42 2.82 -1.52 6.65
N LEU A 43 3.19 -2.76 6.35
CA LEU A 43 4.47 -3.07 5.69
C LEU A 43 4.55 -2.41 4.29
N SER A 44 3.45 -2.43 3.52
CA SER A 44 3.42 -1.78 2.20
C SER A 44 3.56 -0.27 2.25
N VAL A 45 2.99 0.40 3.26
CA VAL A 45 3.17 1.84 3.50
C VAL A 45 4.62 2.13 3.82
N LEU A 46 5.22 1.39 4.74
CA LEU A 46 6.64 1.58 5.11
C LEU A 46 7.58 1.34 3.92
N GLN A 47 7.30 0.36 3.07
CA GLN A 47 8.08 0.11 1.85
C GLN A 47 8.00 1.29 0.86
N SER A 48 6.84 1.91 0.72
CA SER A 48 6.62 2.99 -0.27
C SER A 48 7.02 4.37 0.24
N SER A 49 6.86 4.63 1.54
CA SER A 49 7.04 5.96 2.14
C SER A 49 8.35 6.08 2.94
N GLY A 50 9.02 4.96 3.24
CA GLY A 50 10.16 4.92 4.13
C GLY A 50 9.78 5.06 5.61
N PRO A 51 10.74 5.42 6.48
CA PRO A 51 10.50 5.59 7.91
C PRO A 51 9.39 6.59 8.20
N THR A 52 8.39 6.19 9.00
CA THR A 52 7.15 6.94 9.18
C THR A 52 6.78 7.00 10.66
N ARG A 53 6.20 8.12 11.12
CA ARG A 53 5.70 8.26 12.50
C ARG A 53 4.50 7.34 12.74
N LEU A 54 4.38 6.82 13.97
CA LEU A 54 3.32 5.87 14.32
C LEU A 54 1.91 6.38 13.99
N GLY A 55 1.64 7.67 14.25
CA GLY A 55 0.34 8.30 13.96
C GLY A 55 0.04 8.40 12.46
N GLU A 56 1.01 8.80 11.67
CA GLU A 56 0.91 8.87 10.21
C GLU A 56 0.73 7.47 9.60
N LEU A 57 1.47 6.48 10.13
CA LEU A 57 1.34 5.08 9.73
C LEU A 57 -0.04 4.51 10.03
N ALA A 58 -0.64 4.87 11.19
CA ALA A 58 -2.00 4.51 11.54
C ALA A 58 -3.02 5.09 10.56
N GLN A 59 -2.89 6.37 10.24
CA GLN A 59 -3.74 7.07 9.28
C GLN A 59 -3.63 6.45 7.87
N ALA A 60 -2.41 6.28 7.37
CA ALA A 60 -2.15 5.70 6.04
C ALA A 60 -2.64 4.24 5.94
N SER A 61 -2.56 3.49 7.04
CA SER A 61 -3.05 2.10 7.12
C SER A 61 -4.55 1.99 7.39
N GLY A 62 -5.25 3.10 7.66
CA GLY A 62 -6.69 3.13 7.91
C GLY A 62 -7.09 2.41 9.21
N VAL A 63 -6.28 2.53 10.27
CA VAL A 63 -6.56 1.94 11.58
C VAL A 63 -6.39 2.96 12.70
N ALA A 64 -7.04 2.72 13.85
CA ALA A 64 -6.85 3.54 15.04
C ALA A 64 -5.43 3.38 15.61
N GLN A 65 -4.87 4.44 16.18
CA GLN A 65 -3.51 4.44 16.72
C GLN A 65 -3.25 3.34 17.77
N PRO A 66 -4.17 2.98 18.68
CA PRO A 66 -3.97 1.83 19.57
C PRO A 66 -3.82 0.49 18.84
N THR A 67 -4.54 0.32 17.73
CA THR A 67 -4.41 -0.87 16.87
C THR A 67 -3.05 -0.89 16.17
N MET A 68 -2.61 0.25 15.63
CA MET A 68 -1.29 0.38 15.01
C MET A 68 -0.17 0.09 16.02
N THR A 69 -0.29 0.56 17.26
CA THR A 69 0.68 0.25 18.32
C THR A 69 0.86 -1.26 18.51
N LYS A 70 -0.23 -2.03 18.51
CA LYS A 70 -0.19 -3.49 18.64
C LYS A 70 0.41 -4.14 17.39
N ILE A 71 0.05 -3.66 16.20
CA ILE A 71 0.61 -4.17 14.93
C ILE A 71 2.14 -3.97 14.92
N VAL A 72 2.59 -2.74 15.21
CA VAL A 72 4.02 -2.41 15.22
C VAL A 72 4.77 -3.21 16.28
N ALA A 73 4.20 -3.40 17.48
CA ALA A 73 4.83 -4.23 18.51
C ALA A 73 5.09 -5.66 18.02
N GLY A 74 4.09 -6.30 17.39
CA GLY A 74 4.27 -7.64 16.83
C GLY A 74 5.24 -7.68 15.64
N LEU A 75 5.30 -6.63 14.82
CA LEU A 75 6.26 -6.53 13.71
C LEU A 75 7.70 -6.36 14.23
N VAL A 76 7.90 -5.57 15.29
CA VAL A 76 9.21 -5.41 15.96
C VAL A 76 9.67 -6.72 16.59
N GLU A 77 8.77 -7.43 17.28
CA GLU A 77 9.07 -8.74 17.88
C GLU A 77 9.55 -9.76 16.85
N ARG A 78 9.02 -9.72 15.62
CA ARG A 78 9.46 -10.57 14.51
C ARG A 78 10.65 -10.01 13.73
N GLY A 79 11.17 -8.83 14.09
CA GLY A 79 12.27 -8.18 13.37
C GLY A 79 11.89 -7.65 11.97
N GLU A 80 10.62 -7.54 11.65
CA GLU A 80 10.11 -7.08 10.35
C GLU A 80 10.11 -5.55 10.22
N VAL A 81 10.06 -4.85 11.33
CA VAL A 81 10.25 -3.39 11.44
C VAL A 81 11.12 -3.07 12.64
N GLU A 82 11.70 -1.88 12.62
CA GLU A 82 12.48 -1.35 13.72
C GLU A 82 12.10 0.09 14.04
N ARG A 83 12.54 0.56 15.22
CA ARG A 83 12.39 1.96 15.64
C ARG A 83 13.69 2.70 15.39
N VAL A 84 13.64 3.78 14.63
CA VAL A 84 14.77 4.63 14.33
C VAL A 84 14.51 6.06 14.83
N ALA A 85 15.54 6.80 15.19
CA ALA A 85 15.41 8.21 15.54
C ALA A 85 15.16 9.03 14.26
N ASP A 86 14.33 10.05 14.37
CA ASP A 86 14.18 11.05 13.31
C ASP A 86 15.48 11.92 13.27
N GLU A 87 16.07 12.08 12.09
CA GLU A 87 17.30 12.88 11.92
C GLU A 87 17.10 14.36 12.25
N ALA A 88 15.89 14.88 12.05
CA ALA A 88 15.56 16.27 12.32
C ALA A 88 15.20 16.53 13.79
N ASP A 89 14.65 15.54 14.49
CA ASP A 89 14.32 15.60 15.93
C ASP A 89 14.48 14.23 16.58
N HIS A 90 15.61 14.00 17.20
CA HIS A 90 15.95 12.75 17.89
C HIS A 90 14.99 12.36 19.04
N ARG A 91 14.07 13.25 19.45
CA ARG A 91 13.00 12.91 20.40
C ARG A 91 11.85 12.15 19.73
N VAL A 92 11.80 12.17 18.40
CA VAL A 92 10.77 11.50 17.62
C VAL A 92 11.28 10.13 17.16
N SER A 93 10.48 9.11 17.39
CA SER A 93 10.73 7.76 16.91
C SER A 93 9.92 7.49 15.64
N LEU A 94 10.62 7.06 14.59
CA LEU A 94 10.03 6.59 13.35
C LEU A 94 10.00 5.06 13.35
N ILE A 95 9.07 4.49 12.59
CA ILE A 95 9.02 3.05 12.29
C ILE A 95 9.62 2.87 10.91
N ALA A 96 10.61 2.01 10.79
CA ALA A 96 11.29 1.68 9.54
C ALA A 96 11.09 0.20 9.19
N LEU A 97 10.94 -0.08 7.90
CA LEU A 97 10.93 -1.46 7.39
C LEU A 97 12.35 -2.01 7.42
N THR A 98 12.53 -3.24 7.88
CA THR A 98 13.81 -3.95 7.79
C THR A 98 13.89 -4.77 6.50
N ASP A 99 15.08 -5.26 6.15
CA ASP A 99 15.27 -6.21 5.04
C ASP A 99 14.44 -7.48 5.24
N ALA A 100 14.30 -7.94 6.49
CA ALA A 100 13.45 -9.08 6.84
C ALA A 100 11.97 -8.77 6.57
N GLY A 101 11.50 -7.57 6.93
CA GLY A 101 10.13 -7.13 6.66
C GLY A 101 9.85 -6.99 5.16
N ASP A 102 10.80 -6.47 4.40
CA ASP A 102 10.70 -6.39 2.93
C ASP A 102 10.61 -7.78 2.30
N ALA A 103 11.45 -8.71 2.74
CA ALA A 103 11.44 -10.09 2.26
C ALA A 103 10.10 -10.78 2.56
N VAL A 104 9.55 -10.62 3.77
CA VAL A 104 8.24 -11.17 4.17
C VAL A 104 7.12 -10.59 3.32
N LEU A 105 7.12 -9.29 3.07
CA LEU A 105 6.13 -8.63 2.21
C LEU A 105 6.18 -9.14 0.77
N ASN A 106 7.38 -9.30 0.22
CA ASN A 106 7.58 -9.80 -1.15
C ASN A 106 7.18 -11.27 -1.28
N GLN A 107 7.48 -12.12 -0.29
CA GLN A 107 7.02 -13.51 -0.24
C GLN A 107 5.49 -13.61 -0.18
N TRP A 108 4.86 -12.75 0.62
CA TRP A 108 3.41 -12.70 0.68
C TRP A 108 2.79 -12.31 -0.66
N ARG A 109 3.34 -11.30 -1.35
CA ARG A 109 2.90 -10.90 -2.70
C ARG A 109 3.06 -12.04 -3.71
N ALA A 110 4.16 -12.77 -3.64
CA ALA A 110 4.40 -13.92 -4.52
C ALA A 110 3.37 -15.05 -4.28
N ARG A 111 3.07 -15.37 -3.01
CA ARG A 111 2.02 -16.35 -2.67
C ARG A 111 0.63 -15.94 -3.17
N ILE A 112 0.29 -14.66 -3.05
CA ILE A 112 -0.97 -14.14 -3.58
C ILE A 112 -1.00 -14.24 -5.10
N ALA A 113 0.07 -13.86 -5.78
CA ALA A 113 0.16 -13.94 -7.23
C ALA A 113 -0.04 -15.38 -7.69
N GLU A 114 0.66 -16.34 -7.09
CA GLU A 114 0.53 -17.77 -7.39
C GLU A 114 -0.91 -18.26 -7.19
N ALA A 115 -1.53 -17.91 -6.06
CA ALA A 115 -2.91 -18.28 -5.78
C ALA A 115 -3.95 -17.68 -6.73
N LEU A 116 -3.60 -16.56 -7.39
CA LEU A 116 -4.49 -15.87 -8.34
C LEU A 116 -4.24 -16.26 -9.81
N VAL A 117 -3.12 -16.90 -10.14
CA VAL A 117 -2.80 -17.34 -11.52
C VAL A 117 -3.99 -18.02 -12.19
N PRO A 118 -4.71 -18.99 -11.56
CA PRO A 118 -5.82 -19.67 -12.23
C PRO A 118 -7.00 -18.77 -12.62
N ALA A 119 -7.11 -17.58 -12.02
CA ALA A 119 -8.15 -16.60 -12.37
C ALA A 119 -7.76 -15.69 -13.55
N PHE A 120 -6.54 -15.85 -14.07
CA PHE A 120 -5.95 -15.03 -15.14
C PHE A 120 -5.23 -15.87 -16.19
N ASP A 121 -5.42 -17.19 -16.20
CA ASP A 121 -4.72 -18.13 -17.08
C ASP A 121 -5.18 -18.07 -18.55
N ASP A 122 -6.36 -17.45 -18.77
CA ASP A 122 -6.94 -17.22 -20.10
C ASP A 122 -6.41 -15.94 -20.79
N LEU A 123 -5.57 -15.15 -20.12
CA LEU A 123 -5.04 -13.92 -20.70
C LEU A 123 -4.05 -14.21 -21.86
N THR A 124 -4.33 -13.60 -23.00
CA THR A 124 -3.39 -13.60 -24.12
C THR A 124 -2.16 -12.71 -23.84
N PRO A 125 -1.00 -12.95 -24.50
CA PRO A 125 0.18 -12.10 -24.35
C PRO A 125 -0.10 -10.60 -24.56
N GLY A 126 -0.92 -10.25 -25.56
CA GLY A 126 -1.29 -8.86 -25.83
C GLY A 126 -2.14 -8.22 -24.74
N GLN A 127 -3.01 -9.00 -24.07
CA GLN A 127 -3.76 -8.52 -22.90
C GLN A 127 -2.86 -8.32 -21.69
N ILE A 128 -1.90 -9.21 -21.48
CA ILE A 128 -0.89 -9.07 -20.41
C ILE A 128 -0.09 -7.77 -20.62
N ASP A 129 0.37 -7.50 -21.84
CA ASP A 129 1.14 -6.29 -22.17
C ASP A 129 0.28 -5.02 -22.00
N THR A 130 -1.00 -5.07 -22.35
CA THR A 130 -1.95 -3.98 -22.14
C THR A 130 -2.10 -3.66 -20.66
N ILE A 131 -2.30 -4.68 -19.81
CA ILE A 131 -2.42 -4.51 -18.36
C ILE A 131 -1.10 -3.99 -17.77
N ARG A 132 0.05 -4.49 -18.22
CA ARG A 132 1.37 -4.02 -17.80
C ARG A 132 1.55 -2.54 -18.09
N SER A 133 1.26 -2.11 -19.31
CA SER A 133 1.34 -0.71 -19.71
C SER A 133 0.39 0.19 -18.90
N ALA A 134 -0.83 -0.27 -18.62
CA ALA A 134 -1.75 0.45 -17.76
C ALA A 134 -1.20 0.62 -16.34
N LEU A 135 -0.59 -0.43 -15.77
CA LEU A 135 0.04 -0.36 -14.45
C LEU A 135 1.21 0.61 -14.41
N GLU A 136 2.03 0.68 -15.47
CA GLU A 136 3.12 1.66 -15.57
C GLU A 136 2.62 3.10 -15.57
N LEU A 137 1.47 3.36 -16.19
CA LEU A 137 0.83 4.68 -16.16
C LEU A 137 0.22 5.03 -14.79
N ILE A 138 -0.30 4.05 -14.08
CA ILE A 138 -1.09 4.27 -12.84
C ILE A 138 -0.17 4.40 -11.62
N ARG A 139 0.87 3.55 -11.50
CA ARG A 139 1.77 3.50 -10.33
C ARG A 139 2.33 4.88 -9.91
N PRO A 140 2.94 5.68 -10.81
CA PRO A 140 3.49 6.99 -10.43
C PRO A 140 2.40 7.99 -10.00
N ARG A 141 1.19 7.86 -10.52
CA ARG A 141 0.06 8.71 -10.13
C ARG A 141 -0.46 8.39 -8.75
N ILE A 142 -0.55 7.11 -8.41
CA ILE A 142 -0.91 6.65 -7.05
C ILE A 142 0.15 7.11 -6.06
N ALA A 143 1.44 6.95 -6.36
CA ALA A 143 2.54 7.36 -5.48
C ALA A 143 2.50 8.87 -5.20
N ARG A 144 2.30 9.69 -6.23
CA ARG A 144 2.19 11.14 -6.10
C ARG A 144 0.96 11.53 -5.26
N GLY A 145 -0.21 10.97 -5.56
CA GLY A 145 -1.43 11.24 -4.80
C GLY A 145 -1.30 10.84 -3.33
N HIS A 146 -0.59 9.77 -3.03
CA HIS A 146 -0.29 9.38 -1.66
C HIS A 146 0.55 10.43 -0.93
N GLN A 147 1.60 10.95 -1.56
CA GLN A 147 2.46 12.01 -1.00
C GLN A 147 1.68 13.31 -0.76
N GLU A 148 0.82 13.72 -1.71
CA GLU A 148 0.01 14.93 -1.61
C GLU A 148 -1.03 14.84 -0.48
N LEU A 149 -1.69 13.69 -0.34
CA LEU A 149 -2.72 13.46 0.69
C LEU A 149 -2.14 13.25 2.10
N THR A 150 -0.88 12.83 2.21
CA THR A 150 -0.20 12.60 3.49
C THR A 150 0.71 13.75 3.89
N ALA A 151 0.94 14.73 3.01
CA ALA A 151 1.71 15.92 3.34
C ALA A 151 1.05 16.67 4.51
N PRO A 152 1.81 17.03 5.56
CA PRO A 152 1.26 17.81 6.67
C PRO A 152 0.69 19.12 6.14
N ILE A 153 -0.55 19.44 6.51
CA ILE A 153 -1.17 20.74 6.18
C ILE A 153 -0.26 21.80 6.77
N ARG A 154 0.54 22.46 5.93
CA ARG A 154 1.25 23.68 6.34
C ARG A 154 0.17 24.67 6.75
N LYS A 155 -0.01 24.84 8.08
CA LYS A 155 -0.75 26.00 8.60
C LYS A 155 -0.02 27.22 8.08
N VAL A 156 -0.61 27.87 7.10
CA VAL A 156 -0.29 29.28 6.78
C VAL A 156 -0.76 30.06 8.00
N ILE A 157 0.17 30.40 8.88
CA ILE A 157 -0.06 31.36 9.94
C ILE A 157 0.22 32.70 9.27
N ASP A 158 -0.84 33.43 8.93
CA ASP A 158 -0.80 34.87 8.73
C ASP A 158 -0.73 35.57 10.08
#